data_ec20da0a7b8cfa958cbe9ff4c74ff8ce
#
_entry.id   ec20da0a7b8cfa958cbe9ff4c74ff8ce
#
_cell.length_a   1.000
_cell.length_b   1.000
_cell.length_c   1.000
_cell.angle_alpha   90.00
_cell.angle_beta   90.00
_cell.angle_gamma   90.00
#
_symmetry.space_group_name_H-M   'P 1'
#
loop_
_entity.id
_entity.type
_entity.pdbx_description
1 polymer ?
#
loop_
_entity_poly.entity_id
_entity_poly.type
_entity_poly.pdbx_seq_one_letter_code
_entity_poly.pdbx_strand_id
1 'polypeptide(L)'
;MRFPSDDELMAGPNAFGDARIEVAPDAADPEADARAQIDAGLGDDTEDEAGAELGDDEDFEDSEEDEDDDEYEDLEGLEDEKDADLDAFEAMTSLASLREDAAATIEMPDFPEDFRAGFVSIVGRPNVGKSTLTNALVGRKIAITSSRPETTRHNIRGIVHGEGYQLVLVDTPGYHRPRTLLGKRLNDMVREALSEVDVVLFCLPADQRIGPGDQFIARELRGIKRPIIAVATKCDAVPRDRVMKHLLSIEKLGEWAAIVPVSSVEGKGIDHLREVLAQTVPLSPPLYPSGDVTDESRDTLIAEFIREAALEGVRDELPHSLAVQVEEIIERPRREGDDRPPMLDIHVNVYVERDSQKAIIIGRKGSRLKQIGTQARAHIEELLGRRVYLDLHVRTAKDWQSDPKMLGRLGF
;
A
#
# COMPACT_ATOMS: atom_id res chain seq x y z
N MET A 1 -42.28 3.59 26.32
CA MET A 1 -41.84 4.21 25.07
C MET A 1 -42.64 3.59 23.95
N ARG A 2 -43.48 4.38 23.27
CA ARG A 2 -44.39 3.92 22.24
C ARG A 2 -43.62 4.01 20.91
N PHE A 3 -43.58 2.93 20.16
CA PHE A 3 -43.01 2.93 18.81
C PHE A 3 -43.99 3.63 17.84
N PRO A 4 -43.51 4.47 16.91
CA PRO A 4 -44.35 5.10 15.91
C PRO A 4 -44.90 4.07 14.93
N SER A 5 -46.13 4.29 14.44
CA SER A 5 -46.77 3.46 13.45
C SER A 5 -46.24 3.70 12.04
N ASP A 6 -46.44 2.72 11.14
CA ASP A 6 -45.93 2.78 9.76
C ASP A 6 -46.45 3.96 8.94
N ASP A 7 -47.51 4.61 9.34
CA ASP A 7 -48.07 5.83 8.70
C ASP A 7 -47.31 7.11 9.06
N GLU A 8 -46.54 7.12 10.16
CA GLU A 8 -45.71 8.26 10.57
C GLU A 8 -44.35 8.27 9.86
N LEU A 9 -43.97 7.18 9.19
CA LEU A 9 -42.70 7.02 8.45
C LEU A 9 -42.76 7.52 6.99
N MET A 10 -43.95 7.87 6.48
CA MET A 10 -44.16 8.31 5.10
C MET A 10 -44.36 9.81 4.92
N ALA A 11 -44.21 10.63 5.97
CA ALA A 11 -44.22 12.09 5.85
C ALA A 11 -42.84 12.60 5.43
N GLY A 12 -42.76 13.26 4.28
CA GLY A 12 -41.53 13.80 3.71
C GLY A 12 -40.88 14.94 4.55
N PRO A 13 -39.70 15.44 4.15
CA PRO A 13 -38.75 16.17 4.99
C PRO A 13 -39.09 17.64 5.34
N ASN A 14 -40.36 18.07 5.37
CA ASN A 14 -40.75 19.44 5.59
C ASN A 14 -41.56 19.74 6.88
N ALA A 15 -41.44 18.94 7.91
CA ALA A 15 -42.22 19.09 9.15
C ALA A 15 -41.39 19.44 10.40
N PHE A 16 -40.26 20.08 10.30
CA PHE A 16 -39.62 20.71 11.47
C PHE A 16 -39.29 22.17 11.16
N GLY A 17 -40.04 23.03 11.87
CA GLY A 17 -39.98 24.48 11.76
C GLY A 17 -38.66 25.07 12.25
N ASP A 18 -38.36 26.24 11.70
CA ASP A 18 -37.25 27.15 12.00
C ASP A 18 -37.05 27.36 13.51
N ALA A 19 -35.97 26.87 14.08
CA ALA A 19 -35.43 27.36 15.32
C ALA A 19 -34.20 28.22 15.03
N ARG A 20 -34.42 29.56 15.03
CA ARG A 20 -33.34 30.56 15.03
C ARG A 20 -32.59 30.47 16.36
N ILE A 21 -31.29 30.25 16.28
CA ILE A 21 -30.36 30.44 17.39
C ILE A 21 -29.78 31.87 17.23
N GLU A 22 -30.14 32.77 18.13
CA GLU A 22 -29.50 34.07 18.28
C GLU A 22 -28.10 33.86 18.86
N VAL A 23 -27.09 34.32 18.15
CA VAL A 23 -25.70 34.41 18.65
C VAL A 23 -25.52 35.78 19.25
N ALA A 24 -25.30 35.86 20.57
CA ALA A 24 -24.87 37.06 21.25
C ALA A 24 -23.39 37.37 20.94
N PRO A 25 -23.00 38.64 20.79
CA PRO A 25 -21.61 39.04 20.61
C PRO A 25 -20.87 39.20 21.95
N ASP A 26 -19.54 39.07 21.89
CA ASP A 26 -18.52 39.42 22.88
C ASP A 26 -18.16 38.41 23.97
N ALA A 27 -17.00 37.79 23.76
CA ALA A 27 -16.02 37.60 24.80
C ALA A 27 -14.61 37.48 24.18
N ALA A 28 -13.76 38.37 24.65
CA ALA A 28 -12.35 38.64 24.44
C ALA A 28 -11.41 37.53 23.96
N ASP A 29 -10.50 37.94 23.10
CA ASP A 29 -9.35 37.29 22.51
C ASP A 29 -8.27 36.98 23.59
N PRO A 30 -7.83 35.70 23.79
CA PRO A 30 -6.80 35.34 24.77
C PRO A 30 -5.36 35.33 24.21
N GLU A 31 -5.08 35.89 23.04
CA GLU A 31 -3.72 35.88 22.43
C GLU A 31 -2.83 37.10 22.76
N ALA A 32 -3.25 38.01 23.65
CA ALA A 32 -2.48 39.22 23.99
C ALA A 32 -1.47 39.03 25.16
N ASP A 33 -1.52 37.95 25.93
CA ASP A 33 -0.69 37.78 27.16
C ASP A 33 0.52 36.84 27.03
N ALA A 34 0.80 36.27 25.86
CA ALA A 34 1.92 35.34 25.64
C ALA A 34 3.19 35.98 25.03
N ARG A 35 3.23 37.30 24.81
CA ARG A 35 4.40 37.99 24.19
C ARG A 35 5.33 38.76 25.14
N ALA A 36 5.16 38.68 26.44
CA ALA A 36 5.93 39.48 27.43
C ALA A 36 6.91 38.70 28.31
N GLN A 37 7.26 37.43 28.03
CA GLN A 37 8.18 36.64 28.86
C GLN A 37 9.30 35.90 28.12
N ILE A 38 9.80 36.42 27.01
CA ILE A 38 11.04 35.90 26.40
C ILE A 38 11.95 37.10 26.09
N ASP A 39 12.47 37.74 27.16
CA ASP A 39 13.61 38.62 27.05
C ASP A 39 14.26 38.83 28.42
N ALA A 40 14.93 37.79 28.96
CA ALA A 40 15.95 37.93 30.02
C ALA A 40 16.64 36.56 30.24
N GLY A 41 17.86 36.42 29.76
CA GLY A 41 18.70 35.25 30.13
C GLY A 41 19.82 34.96 29.14
N LEU A 42 20.60 35.99 28.80
CA LEU A 42 21.95 35.79 28.30
C LEU A 42 22.87 35.67 29.52
N GLY A 43 23.50 34.51 29.67
CA GLY A 43 24.57 34.21 30.61
C GLY A 43 25.62 33.37 29.90
N ASP A 44 26.66 34.04 29.56
CA ASP A 44 28.01 33.67 29.16
C ASP A 44 28.63 32.69 30.18
N ASP A 45 29.25 31.61 29.72
CA ASP A 45 30.44 31.04 30.39
C ASP A 45 31.15 30.04 29.46
N THR A 46 32.41 30.32 29.40
CA THR A 46 33.56 29.84 28.66
C THR A 46 34.07 28.47 29.09
N GLU A 47 34.70 27.78 28.11
CA GLU A 47 35.90 26.93 28.20
C GLU A 47 35.94 25.76 29.18
N ASP A 48 36.21 24.55 28.66
CA ASP A 48 37.42 23.81 28.98
C ASP A 48 37.68 22.64 28.01
N GLU A 49 38.91 22.62 27.50
CA GLU A 49 39.55 21.54 26.76
C GLU A 49 39.98 20.40 27.68
N ALA A 50 39.87 19.15 27.16
CA ALA A 50 40.79 18.02 27.40
C ALA A 50 40.26 16.83 26.60
N GLY A 51 40.91 16.23 25.62
CA GLY A 51 42.28 15.76 25.54
C GLY A 51 42.38 14.34 26.15
N ALA A 52 42.29 13.28 25.31
CA ALA A 52 42.85 11.94 25.53
C ALA A 52 42.41 11.06 24.33
N GLU A 53 43.30 10.78 23.52
CA GLU A 53 44.33 9.73 23.40
C GLU A 53 43.84 8.50 22.63
N LEU A 54 44.55 8.27 21.56
CA LEU A 54 44.61 7.09 20.68
C LEU A 54 45.05 5.85 21.49
N GLY A 55 44.37 4.76 21.25
CA GLY A 55 44.78 3.43 21.70
C GLY A 55 44.73 2.47 20.54
N ASP A 56 45.91 1.98 20.24
CA ASP A 56 46.36 1.11 19.17
C ASP A 56 45.76 -0.30 19.22
N ASP A 57 45.70 -0.89 18.05
CA ASP A 57 46.02 -2.25 17.64
C ASP A 57 45.77 -3.42 18.63
N GLU A 58 44.93 -4.34 18.27
CA GLU A 58 45.16 -5.76 18.55
C GLU A 58 44.75 -6.64 17.37
N ASP A 59 45.77 -7.30 16.89
CA ASP A 59 45.85 -8.40 15.96
C ASP A 59 44.80 -9.48 16.16
N PHE A 60 44.20 -9.97 15.07
CA PHE A 60 43.54 -11.26 15.05
C PHE A 60 44.33 -12.20 14.16
N GLU A 61 45.02 -13.12 14.83
CA GLU A 61 45.80 -14.22 14.28
C GLU A 61 44.94 -15.19 13.45
N ASP A 62 45.54 -15.55 12.32
CA ASP A 62 45.28 -16.73 11.52
C ASP A 62 45.31 -17.99 12.39
N SER A 63 44.36 -18.85 12.25
CA SER A 63 44.52 -20.28 12.64
C SER A 63 44.12 -21.16 11.46
N GLU A 64 45.18 -21.72 10.93
CA GLU A 64 45.25 -22.76 9.92
C GLU A 64 44.65 -24.09 10.40
N GLU A 65 44.13 -24.83 9.43
CA GLU A 65 44.22 -26.28 9.21
C GLU A 65 43.55 -27.21 10.22
N ASP A 66 42.54 -27.91 9.72
CA ASP A 66 42.37 -29.33 9.97
C ASP A 66 41.90 -30.01 8.67
N GLU A 67 42.87 -30.75 8.07
CA GLU A 67 42.65 -31.75 7.03
C GLU A 67 42.02 -32.99 7.71
N ASP A 68 40.82 -33.35 7.34
CA ASP A 68 40.29 -34.70 7.61
C ASP A 68 40.19 -35.50 6.29
N ASP A 69 41.14 -36.42 6.17
CA ASP A 69 41.14 -37.57 5.26
C ASP A 69 39.90 -38.43 5.54
N ASP A 70 38.97 -38.51 4.61
CA ASP A 70 37.94 -39.56 4.62
C ASP A 70 38.06 -40.50 3.45
N GLU A 71 38.22 -41.74 3.86
CA GLU A 71 38.36 -43.02 3.18
C GLU A 71 37.42 -43.19 1.99
N TYR A 72 38.01 -43.60 0.85
CA TYR A 72 37.28 -44.18 -0.27
C TYR A 72 36.94 -45.64 0.07
N GLU A 73 35.67 -45.92 0.40
CA GLU A 73 35.14 -47.30 0.38
C GLU A 73 34.71 -47.67 -1.04
N ASP A 74 35.22 -48.82 -1.44
CA ASP A 74 34.93 -49.55 -2.68
C ASP A 74 33.44 -49.85 -2.83
N LEU A 75 32.80 -49.37 -3.86
CA LEU A 75 31.46 -49.77 -4.31
C LEU A 75 31.57 -50.69 -5.52
N GLU A 76 31.85 -51.94 -5.27
CA GLU A 76 31.48 -53.06 -6.17
C GLU A 76 30.03 -53.45 -5.86
N GLY A 77 29.10 -53.25 -6.78
CA GLY A 77 27.75 -53.80 -6.71
C GLY A 77 26.63 -52.93 -7.22
N LEU A 78 26.64 -52.53 -8.49
CA LEU A 78 25.46 -51.93 -9.15
C LEU A 78 25.35 -52.46 -10.58
N GLU A 79 24.85 -53.69 -10.73
CA GLU A 79 24.44 -54.24 -12.04
C GLU A 79 22.91 -54.36 -12.21
N ASP A 80 22.06 -53.79 -11.32
CA ASP A 80 20.60 -53.93 -11.41
C ASP A 80 19.82 -52.61 -11.59
N GLU A 81 20.43 -51.45 -11.98
CA GLU A 81 19.74 -50.20 -12.14
C GLU A 81 19.41 -49.79 -13.61
N LYS A 82 19.60 -50.66 -14.59
CA LYS A 82 19.34 -50.28 -15.99
C LYS A 82 17.87 -50.33 -16.40
N ASP A 83 17.01 -50.99 -15.68
CA ASP A 83 15.59 -51.09 -16.00
C ASP A 83 14.76 -49.94 -15.37
N ALA A 84 15.22 -49.33 -14.27
CA ALA A 84 14.54 -48.21 -13.64
C ALA A 84 14.69 -46.88 -14.41
N ASP A 85 15.82 -46.71 -15.12
CA ASP A 85 16.06 -45.51 -15.95
C ASP A 85 15.24 -45.48 -17.24
N LEU A 86 14.86 -46.65 -17.80
CA LEU A 86 14.00 -46.72 -18.99
C LEU A 86 12.57 -46.37 -18.65
N ASP A 87 12.04 -46.83 -17.53
CA ASP A 87 10.67 -46.49 -17.07
C ASP A 87 10.55 -44.98 -16.70
N ALA A 88 11.60 -44.39 -16.11
CA ALA A 88 11.67 -42.97 -15.83
C ALA A 88 11.77 -42.11 -17.10
N PHE A 89 12.48 -42.57 -18.14
CA PHE A 89 12.59 -41.92 -19.41
C PHE A 89 11.28 -42.00 -20.23
N GLU A 90 10.60 -43.17 -20.20
CA GLU A 90 9.25 -43.30 -20.80
C GLU A 90 8.18 -42.48 -20.07
N ALA A 91 8.25 -42.37 -18.76
CA ALA A 91 7.37 -41.48 -17.97
C ALA A 91 7.62 -40.02 -18.29
N MET A 92 8.89 -39.61 -18.47
CA MET A 92 9.27 -38.24 -18.84
C MET A 92 8.85 -37.87 -20.26
N THR A 93 8.94 -38.82 -21.21
CA THR A 93 8.45 -38.65 -22.59
C THR A 93 6.92 -38.61 -22.65
N SER A 94 6.25 -39.40 -21.81
CA SER A 94 4.80 -39.35 -21.68
C SER A 94 4.31 -38.01 -21.05
N LEU A 95 5.06 -37.47 -20.08
CA LEU A 95 4.80 -36.13 -19.55
C LEU A 95 5.10 -35.00 -20.57
N ALA A 96 6.06 -35.19 -21.46
CA ALA A 96 6.34 -34.23 -22.54
C ALA A 96 5.23 -34.23 -23.59
N SER A 97 4.68 -35.41 -23.95
CA SER A 97 3.54 -35.50 -24.87
C SER A 97 2.25 -34.95 -24.25
N LEU A 98 2.02 -35.11 -22.92
CA LEU A 98 0.91 -34.47 -22.21
C LEU A 98 1.11 -32.94 -22.10
N ARG A 99 2.34 -32.44 -22.17
CA ARG A 99 2.63 -31.01 -22.27
C ARG A 99 2.41 -30.43 -23.66
N GLU A 100 2.63 -31.23 -24.71
CA GLU A 100 2.30 -30.83 -26.10
C GLU A 100 0.80 -30.80 -26.33
N ASP A 101 0.02 -31.73 -25.75
CA ASP A 101 -1.45 -31.69 -25.78
C ASP A 101 -2.07 -30.64 -24.82
N ALA A 102 -1.35 -30.28 -23.75
CA ALA A 102 -1.72 -29.21 -22.82
C ALA A 102 -1.19 -27.82 -23.22
N ALA A 103 -0.38 -27.72 -24.27
CA ALA A 103 -0.17 -26.49 -25.00
C ALA A 103 -1.45 -26.21 -25.83
N ALA A 104 -2.61 -26.11 -25.15
CA ALA A 104 -3.71 -25.31 -25.64
C ALA A 104 -3.04 -23.99 -26.08
N THR A 105 -3.01 -23.75 -27.37
CA THR A 105 -2.54 -22.51 -27.97
C THR A 105 -3.27 -21.43 -27.18
N ILE A 106 -2.56 -20.76 -26.27
CA ILE A 106 -3.07 -19.52 -25.66
C ILE A 106 -3.14 -18.61 -26.87
N GLU A 107 -4.32 -18.53 -27.48
CA GLU A 107 -4.60 -17.54 -28.51
C GLU A 107 -4.36 -16.19 -27.82
N MET A 108 -3.16 -15.67 -28.00
CA MET A 108 -2.85 -14.31 -27.60
C MET A 108 -3.82 -13.44 -28.39
N PRO A 109 -4.65 -12.63 -27.71
CA PRO A 109 -5.55 -11.73 -28.43
C PRO A 109 -4.72 -10.88 -29.38
N ASP A 110 -5.23 -10.68 -30.62
CA ASP A 110 -4.62 -9.79 -31.61
C ASP A 110 -4.43 -8.41 -30.96
N PHE A 111 -3.19 -7.99 -30.87
CA PHE A 111 -2.82 -6.66 -30.39
C PHE A 111 -1.94 -5.97 -31.44
N PRO A 112 -1.99 -4.62 -31.55
CA PRO A 112 -1.17 -3.86 -32.51
C PRO A 112 0.32 -4.12 -32.28
N GLU A 113 1.11 -4.10 -33.38
CA GLU A 113 2.58 -4.27 -33.31
C GLU A 113 3.27 -3.17 -32.49
N ASP A 114 2.63 -2.01 -32.38
CA ASP A 114 3.08 -0.87 -31.59
C ASP A 114 2.50 -0.84 -30.16
N PHE A 115 1.88 -1.94 -29.71
CA PHE A 115 1.33 -2.04 -28.37
C PHE A 115 2.42 -1.87 -27.31
N ARG A 116 2.10 -1.13 -26.25
CA ARG A 116 3.03 -0.84 -25.17
C ARG A 116 2.50 -1.33 -23.85
N ALA A 117 3.31 -2.06 -23.11
CA ALA A 117 2.97 -2.46 -21.75
C ALA A 117 4.20 -2.40 -20.85
N GLY A 118 3.97 -2.10 -19.56
CA GLY A 118 5.08 -2.08 -18.61
C GLY A 118 4.63 -1.84 -17.19
N PHE A 119 5.55 -2.17 -16.28
CA PHE A 119 5.39 -1.96 -14.85
C PHE A 119 5.82 -0.55 -14.47
N VAL A 120 5.01 0.11 -13.64
CA VAL A 120 5.22 1.49 -13.19
C VAL A 120 5.17 1.54 -11.67
N SER A 121 6.31 1.75 -11.00
CA SER A 121 6.35 1.90 -9.54
C SER A 121 6.01 3.33 -9.11
N ILE A 122 5.16 3.49 -8.11
CA ILE A 122 4.77 4.78 -7.57
C ILE A 122 5.44 4.98 -6.22
N VAL A 123 6.43 5.86 -6.16
CA VAL A 123 7.24 6.11 -4.97
C VAL A 123 7.09 7.53 -4.43
N GLY A 124 7.42 7.72 -3.17
CA GLY A 124 7.36 9.01 -2.48
C GLY A 124 7.18 8.83 -0.99
N ARG A 125 7.31 9.92 -0.24
CA ARG A 125 7.08 9.91 1.22
C ARG A 125 5.67 9.43 1.58
N PRO A 126 5.41 9.02 2.82
CA PRO A 126 4.04 8.82 3.31
C PRO A 126 3.17 10.06 3.06
N ASN A 127 1.88 9.86 2.76
CA ASN A 127 0.85 10.88 2.60
C ASN A 127 1.06 11.90 1.46
N VAL A 128 1.91 11.60 0.48
CA VAL A 128 2.07 12.43 -0.73
C VAL A 128 0.99 12.18 -1.80
N GLY A 129 0.10 11.20 -1.60
CA GLY A 129 -1.01 10.91 -2.49
C GLY A 129 -0.77 9.75 -3.47
N LYS A 130 0.17 8.83 -3.20
CA LYS A 130 0.47 7.67 -4.06
C LYS A 130 -0.76 6.81 -4.34
N SER A 131 -1.37 6.22 -3.31
CA SER A 131 -2.55 5.34 -3.43
C SER A 131 -3.77 6.08 -4.03
N THR A 132 -3.91 7.38 -3.74
CA THR A 132 -4.96 8.21 -4.38
C THR A 132 -4.70 8.38 -5.87
N LEU A 133 -3.44 8.54 -6.27
CA LEU A 133 -3.03 8.61 -7.67
C LEU A 133 -3.25 7.27 -8.37
N THR A 134 -2.86 6.16 -7.74
CA THR A 134 -3.11 4.80 -8.23
C THR A 134 -4.59 4.58 -8.53
N ASN A 135 -5.46 4.86 -7.56
CA ASN A 135 -6.91 4.72 -7.75
C ASN A 135 -7.46 5.63 -8.88
N ALA A 136 -6.95 6.86 -9.01
CA ALA A 136 -7.34 7.78 -10.07
C ALA A 136 -6.89 7.30 -11.46
N LEU A 137 -5.68 6.74 -11.57
CA LEU A 137 -5.17 6.16 -12.81
C LEU A 137 -5.92 4.89 -13.22
N VAL A 138 -6.25 4.01 -12.27
CA VAL A 138 -7.04 2.78 -12.53
C VAL A 138 -8.51 3.11 -12.80
N GLY A 139 -9.03 4.20 -12.22
CA GLY A 139 -10.44 4.57 -12.32
C GLY A 139 -11.35 3.80 -11.34
N ARG A 140 -10.78 2.99 -10.46
CA ARG A 140 -11.47 2.24 -9.40
C ARG A 140 -10.66 2.26 -8.12
N LYS A 141 -11.34 2.06 -6.98
CA LYS A 141 -10.68 1.93 -5.68
C LYS A 141 -10.10 0.52 -5.52
N ILE A 142 -8.78 0.41 -5.58
CA ILE A 142 -8.02 -0.82 -5.34
C ILE A 142 -7.04 -0.67 -4.18
N ALA A 143 -6.53 0.53 -3.95
CA ALA A 143 -5.63 0.84 -2.85
C ALA A 143 -6.36 1.69 -1.80
N ILE A 144 -6.08 1.44 -0.53
CA ILE A 144 -6.65 2.22 0.56
C ILE A 144 -5.98 3.58 0.69
N THR A 145 -6.77 4.55 1.11
CA THR A 145 -6.31 5.93 1.28
C THR A 145 -6.55 6.40 2.71
N SER A 146 -5.55 7.00 3.32
CA SER A 146 -5.68 7.57 4.67
C SER A 146 -4.76 8.77 4.82
N SER A 147 -5.12 9.68 5.72
CA SER A 147 -4.24 10.76 6.16
C SER A 147 -3.10 10.26 7.06
N ARG A 148 -3.07 8.98 7.42
CA ARG A 148 -2.06 8.40 8.31
C ARG A 148 -0.82 7.94 7.52
N PRO A 149 0.38 8.05 8.12
CA PRO A 149 1.57 7.45 7.52
C PRO A 149 1.46 5.91 7.52
N GLU A 150 2.23 5.26 6.64
CA GLU A 150 2.28 3.80 6.51
C GLU A 150 0.91 3.15 6.26
N THR A 151 0.07 3.82 5.44
CA THR A 151 -1.24 3.30 5.06
C THR A 151 -1.08 2.09 4.15
N THR A 152 -0.28 2.17 3.10
CA THR A 152 0.05 1.08 2.19
C THR A 152 1.12 0.20 2.81
N ARG A 153 0.85 -1.10 2.95
CA ARG A 153 1.77 -2.09 3.54
C ARG A 153 2.09 -3.25 2.62
N HIS A 154 1.37 -3.37 1.52
CA HIS A 154 1.59 -4.35 0.46
C HIS A 154 1.83 -3.59 -0.85
N ASN A 155 2.56 -4.19 -1.77
CA ASN A 155 2.66 -3.69 -3.14
C ASN A 155 1.37 -4.02 -3.88
N ILE A 156 0.45 -3.06 -3.95
CA ILE A 156 -0.83 -3.26 -4.64
C ILE A 156 -0.64 -2.97 -6.12
N ARG A 157 -0.96 -3.95 -6.98
CA ARG A 157 -0.91 -3.77 -8.42
C ARG A 157 -2.26 -3.35 -8.97
N GLY A 158 -2.24 -2.27 -9.74
CA GLY A 158 -3.39 -1.75 -10.46
C GLY A 158 -3.17 -1.79 -11.95
N ILE A 159 -4.12 -2.33 -12.71
CA ILE A 159 -4.00 -2.51 -14.14
C ILE A 159 -4.85 -1.45 -14.84
N VAL A 160 -4.20 -0.68 -15.73
CA VAL A 160 -4.84 0.35 -16.55
C VAL A 160 -4.80 -0.12 -18.00
N HIS A 161 -5.98 -0.25 -18.61
CA HIS A 161 -6.11 -0.56 -20.02
C HIS A 161 -6.40 0.72 -20.81
N GLY A 162 -5.69 0.91 -21.91
CA GLY A 162 -5.92 1.99 -22.85
C GLY A 162 -5.86 1.52 -24.30
N GLU A 163 -6.16 2.41 -25.23
CA GLU A 163 -6.05 2.12 -26.65
C GLU A 163 -4.56 2.01 -27.03
N GLY A 164 -4.11 0.79 -27.34
CA GLY A 164 -2.72 0.50 -27.69
C GLY A 164 -1.73 0.43 -26.51
N TYR A 165 -2.21 0.44 -25.25
CA TYR A 165 -1.30 0.28 -24.11
C TYR A 165 -1.94 -0.40 -22.90
N GLN A 166 -1.09 -0.94 -22.03
CA GLN A 166 -1.44 -1.44 -20.70
C GLN A 166 -0.37 -0.99 -19.69
N LEU A 167 -0.80 -0.40 -18.56
CA LEU A 167 0.10 0.00 -17.49
C LEU A 167 -0.19 -0.85 -16.24
N VAL A 168 0.84 -1.45 -15.68
CA VAL A 168 0.75 -2.16 -14.40
C VAL A 168 1.35 -1.28 -13.32
N LEU A 169 0.50 -0.59 -12.58
CA LEU A 169 0.88 0.33 -11.52
C LEU A 169 1.19 -0.44 -10.25
N VAL A 170 2.35 -0.24 -9.67
CA VAL A 170 2.75 -0.82 -8.39
C VAL A 170 2.72 0.27 -7.32
N ASP A 171 1.63 0.32 -6.52
CA ASP A 171 1.52 1.24 -5.37
C ASP A 171 2.39 0.70 -4.23
N THR A 172 3.42 1.44 -3.89
CA THR A 172 4.39 1.01 -2.89
C THR A 172 4.16 1.67 -1.53
N PRO A 173 4.59 1.03 -0.42
CA PRO A 173 4.67 1.68 0.87
C PRO A 173 5.42 3.02 0.82
N GLY A 174 5.12 3.92 1.76
CA GLY A 174 5.85 5.19 1.86
C GLY A 174 7.32 4.96 2.22
N TYR A 175 8.25 5.47 1.40
CA TYR A 175 9.69 5.30 1.60
C TYR A 175 10.21 6.27 2.66
N HIS A 176 10.73 5.74 3.78
CA HIS A 176 11.25 6.54 4.90
C HIS A 176 12.32 5.77 5.69
N ARG A 177 13.00 6.44 6.65
CA ARG A 177 13.94 5.75 7.54
C ARG A 177 13.22 4.74 8.44
N PRO A 178 13.53 3.43 8.36
CA PRO A 178 12.85 2.41 9.15
C PRO A 178 13.25 2.48 10.63
N ARG A 179 12.27 2.26 11.52
CA ARG A 179 12.50 2.19 12.97
C ARG A 179 12.14 0.83 13.55
N THR A 180 11.35 0.03 12.84
CA THR A 180 10.86 -1.30 13.24
C THR A 180 11.27 -2.34 12.21
N LEU A 181 11.14 -3.64 12.54
CA LEU A 181 11.35 -4.73 11.58
C LEU A 181 10.34 -4.63 10.42
N LEU A 182 9.08 -4.34 10.72
CA LEU A 182 8.06 -4.07 9.70
C LEU A 182 8.52 -2.94 8.78
N GLY A 183 8.98 -1.79 9.31
CA GLY A 183 9.46 -0.68 8.50
C GLY A 183 10.65 -1.04 7.61
N LYS A 184 11.55 -1.92 8.05
CA LYS A 184 12.64 -2.46 7.21
C LYS A 184 12.08 -3.27 6.04
N ARG A 185 11.16 -4.22 6.31
CA ARG A 185 10.52 -5.04 5.27
C ARG A 185 9.75 -4.18 4.25
N LEU A 186 9.03 -3.15 4.70
CA LEU A 186 8.34 -2.23 3.81
C LEU A 186 9.31 -1.48 2.88
N ASN A 187 10.47 -1.05 3.38
CA ASN A 187 11.49 -0.43 2.54
C ASN A 187 12.13 -1.43 1.56
N ASP A 188 12.32 -2.68 1.97
CA ASP A 188 12.86 -3.73 1.09
C ASP A 188 11.87 -4.03 -0.05
N MET A 189 10.57 -4.09 0.23
CA MET A 189 9.52 -4.19 -0.80
C MET A 189 9.56 -3.03 -1.81
N VAL A 190 9.82 -1.79 -1.35
CA VAL A 190 9.98 -0.63 -2.26
C VAL A 190 11.21 -0.81 -3.16
N ARG A 191 12.35 -1.27 -2.61
CA ARG A 191 13.57 -1.50 -3.39
C ARG A 191 13.40 -2.63 -4.41
N GLU A 192 12.76 -3.71 -4.03
CA GLU A 192 12.41 -4.81 -4.91
C GLU A 192 11.53 -4.32 -6.07
N ALA A 193 10.41 -3.61 -5.76
CA ALA A 193 9.57 -3.02 -6.77
C ALA A 193 10.32 -2.08 -7.72
N LEU A 194 11.27 -1.28 -7.22
CA LEU A 194 12.09 -0.38 -8.05
C LEU A 194 13.07 -1.12 -8.98
N SER A 195 13.48 -2.34 -8.64
CA SER A 195 14.38 -3.14 -9.48
C SER A 195 13.70 -3.79 -10.68
N GLU A 196 12.41 -4.05 -10.58
CA GLU A 196 11.63 -4.85 -11.54
C GLU A 196 10.76 -4.01 -12.49
N VAL A 197 10.68 -2.69 -12.31
CA VAL A 197 9.78 -1.85 -13.10
C VAL A 197 10.47 -1.21 -14.31
N ASP A 198 9.65 -0.80 -15.28
CA ASP A 198 10.08 -0.12 -16.50
C ASP A 198 10.12 1.40 -16.33
N VAL A 199 9.22 1.95 -15.48
CA VAL A 199 9.09 3.39 -15.22
C VAL A 199 8.88 3.64 -13.74
N VAL A 200 9.41 4.75 -13.23
CA VAL A 200 9.19 5.19 -11.84
C VAL A 200 8.41 6.50 -11.82
N LEU A 201 7.32 6.55 -11.06
CA LEU A 201 6.60 7.78 -10.73
C LEU A 201 7.05 8.28 -9.36
N PHE A 202 7.67 9.43 -9.30
CA PHE A 202 8.07 10.06 -8.05
C PHE A 202 7.06 11.16 -7.64
N CYS A 203 6.28 10.90 -6.60
CA CYS A 203 5.22 11.77 -6.10
C CYS A 203 5.75 12.84 -5.15
N LEU A 204 5.47 14.12 -5.46
CA LEU A 204 5.90 15.30 -4.73
C LEU A 204 4.69 16.22 -4.50
N PRO A 205 4.16 16.37 -3.28
CA PRO A 205 2.92 17.08 -3.04
C PRO A 205 3.10 18.61 -3.10
N ALA A 206 2.25 19.31 -3.85
CA ALA A 206 2.32 20.76 -4.04
C ALA A 206 1.93 21.58 -2.80
N ASP A 207 1.19 20.98 -1.86
CA ASP A 207 0.80 21.59 -0.57
C ASP A 207 1.97 21.69 0.42
N GLN A 208 3.09 21.02 0.13
CA GLN A 208 4.29 21.00 0.97
C GLN A 208 5.52 21.51 0.19
N ARG A 209 6.53 21.93 0.93
CA ARG A 209 7.84 22.23 0.34
C ARG A 209 8.63 20.93 0.19
N ILE A 210 9.49 20.88 -0.84
CA ILE A 210 10.48 19.79 -0.98
C ILE A 210 11.37 19.77 0.26
N GLY A 211 11.31 18.67 1.01
CA GLY A 211 11.99 18.51 2.28
C GLY A 211 13.14 17.48 2.22
N PRO A 212 13.81 17.24 3.37
CA PRO A 212 14.91 16.25 3.44
C PRO A 212 14.51 14.84 3.02
N GLY A 213 13.25 14.43 3.27
CA GLY A 213 12.74 13.12 2.84
C GLY A 213 12.63 13.02 1.33
N ASP A 214 12.16 14.07 0.63
CA ASP A 214 12.09 14.10 -0.83
C ASP A 214 13.48 14.09 -1.44
N GLN A 215 14.43 14.84 -0.85
CA GLN A 215 15.82 14.87 -1.27
C GLN A 215 16.51 13.51 -1.06
N PHE A 216 16.16 12.79 0.01
CA PHE A 216 16.66 11.45 0.25
C PHE A 216 16.19 10.50 -0.85
N ILE A 217 14.88 10.46 -1.14
CA ILE A 217 14.31 9.62 -2.21
C ILE A 217 14.92 10.00 -3.57
N ALA A 218 15.00 11.29 -3.90
CA ALA A 218 15.60 11.74 -5.14
C ALA A 218 17.07 11.28 -5.32
N ARG A 219 17.85 11.18 -4.22
CA ARG A 219 19.20 10.63 -4.26
C ARG A 219 19.23 9.12 -4.52
N GLU A 220 18.36 8.36 -3.87
CA GLU A 220 18.22 6.92 -4.11
C GLU A 220 17.83 6.65 -5.58
N LEU A 221 16.93 7.44 -6.13
CA LEU A 221 16.47 7.30 -7.51
C LEU A 221 17.55 7.60 -8.57
N ARG A 222 18.57 8.41 -8.27
CA ARG A 222 19.66 8.72 -9.21
C ARG A 222 20.46 7.48 -9.67
N GLY A 223 20.45 6.40 -8.87
CA GLY A 223 21.10 5.15 -9.21
C GLY A 223 20.29 4.25 -10.16
N ILE A 224 19.04 4.61 -10.43
CA ILE A 224 18.11 3.81 -11.21
C ILE A 224 18.25 4.19 -12.71
N LYS A 225 18.47 3.18 -13.56
CA LYS A 225 18.62 3.37 -15.01
C LYS A 225 17.29 3.42 -15.79
N ARG A 226 16.18 3.50 -15.08
CA ARG A 226 14.84 3.57 -15.67
C ARG A 226 14.37 5.01 -15.78
N PRO A 227 13.49 5.36 -16.72
CA PRO A 227 12.92 6.69 -16.79
C PRO A 227 12.13 7.02 -15.53
N ILE A 228 12.35 8.21 -14.99
CA ILE A 228 11.68 8.70 -13.79
C ILE A 228 10.81 9.88 -14.18
N ILE A 229 9.52 9.80 -13.92
CA ILE A 229 8.56 10.88 -14.11
C ILE A 229 8.25 11.49 -12.74
N ALA A 230 8.54 12.77 -12.55
CA ALA A 230 8.17 13.49 -11.35
C ALA A 230 6.71 13.95 -11.43
N VAL A 231 5.91 13.62 -10.42
CA VAL A 231 4.49 13.96 -10.37
C VAL A 231 4.24 14.94 -9.24
N ALA A 232 3.86 16.18 -9.57
CA ALA A 232 3.40 17.15 -8.59
C ALA A 232 1.95 16.81 -8.22
N THR A 233 1.75 16.18 -7.07
CA THR A 233 0.43 15.76 -6.58
C THR A 233 -0.27 16.86 -5.79
N LYS A 234 -1.58 16.71 -5.52
CA LYS A 234 -2.41 17.64 -4.73
C LYS A 234 -2.39 19.08 -5.26
N CYS A 235 -2.37 19.26 -6.57
CA CYS A 235 -2.37 20.58 -7.18
C CYS A 235 -3.67 21.39 -6.94
N ASP A 236 -4.75 20.72 -6.56
CA ASP A 236 -6.01 21.29 -6.12
C ASP A 236 -5.92 22.01 -4.76
N ALA A 237 -5.02 21.56 -3.89
CA ALA A 237 -4.88 22.08 -2.54
C ALA A 237 -4.16 23.44 -2.46
N VAL A 238 -3.65 23.96 -3.59
CA VAL A 238 -2.86 25.20 -3.61
C VAL A 238 -3.15 26.07 -4.83
N PRO A 239 -2.95 27.41 -4.73
CA PRO A 239 -3.10 28.31 -5.87
C PRO A 239 -2.11 27.99 -7.00
N ARG A 240 -2.50 28.32 -8.23
CA ARG A 240 -1.71 28.05 -9.47
C ARG A 240 -0.27 28.58 -9.40
N ASP A 241 -0.06 29.76 -8.85
CA ASP A 241 1.28 30.34 -8.71
C ASP A 241 2.19 29.52 -7.80
N ARG A 242 1.62 28.85 -6.79
CA ARG A 242 2.35 27.97 -5.91
C ARG A 242 2.69 26.64 -6.62
N VAL A 243 1.76 26.14 -7.44
CA VAL A 243 2.04 24.97 -8.30
C VAL A 243 3.22 25.27 -9.22
N MET A 244 3.24 26.42 -9.90
CA MET A 244 4.33 26.83 -10.79
C MET A 244 5.68 26.88 -10.06
N LYS A 245 5.72 27.50 -8.88
CA LYS A 245 6.94 27.53 -8.06
C LYS A 245 7.39 26.15 -7.60
N HIS A 246 6.46 25.27 -7.33
CA HIS A 246 6.74 23.89 -6.95
C HIS A 246 7.34 23.10 -8.12
N LEU A 247 6.80 23.21 -9.33
CA LEU A 247 7.34 22.58 -10.53
C LEU A 247 8.80 23.01 -10.80
N LEU A 248 9.10 24.33 -10.67
CA LEU A 248 10.48 24.83 -10.78
C LEU A 248 11.43 24.27 -9.67
N SER A 249 10.87 23.95 -8.52
CA SER A 249 11.62 23.33 -7.43
C SER A 249 11.88 21.85 -7.68
N ILE A 250 10.91 21.16 -8.31
CA ILE A 250 11.07 19.76 -8.75
C ILE A 250 12.15 19.67 -9.84
N GLU A 251 12.12 20.56 -10.83
CA GLU A 251 13.11 20.62 -11.91
C GLU A 251 14.55 20.70 -11.37
N LYS A 252 14.76 21.47 -10.30
CA LYS A 252 16.07 21.63 -9.65
C LYS A 252 16.49 20.45 -8.78
N LEU A 253 15.57 19.55 -8.45
CA LEU A 253 15.83 18.43 -7.54
C LEU A 253 16.57 17.27 -8.22
N GLY A 254 16.35 17.07 -9.53
CA GLY A 254 16.94 15.97 -10.30
C GLY A 254 16.64 16.07 -11.79
N GLU A 255 17.06 15.03 -12.51
CA GLU A 255 16.75 14.85 -13.92
C GLU A 255 15.54 13.93 -14.06
N TRP A 256 14.53 14.38 -14.80
CA TRP A 256 13.26 13.71 -14.96
C TRP A 256 12.93 13.51 -16.42
N ALA A 257 12.37 12.36 -16.78
CA ALA A 257 11.84 12.12 -18.13
C ALA A 257 10.67 13.08 -18.44
N ALA A 258 9.88 13.39 -17.44
CA ALA A 258 8.81 14.39 -17.50
C ALA A 258 8.47 14.92 -16.09
N ILE A 259 7.82 16.09 -16.03
CA ILE A 259 7.24 16.63 -14.79
C ILE A 259 5.77 16.90 -15.05
N VAL A 260 4.86 16.19 -14.35
CA VAL A 260 3.42 16.26 -14.59
C VAL A 260 2.68 16.73 -13.34
N PRO A 261 1.97 17.87 -13.38
CA PRO A 261 1.11 18.30 -12.29
C PRO A 261 -0.25 17.56 -12.35
N VAL A 262 -0.72 17.06 -11.19
CA VAL A 262 -1.98 16.32 -11.11
C VAL A 262 -2.80 16.71 -9.87
N SER A 263 -4.11 16.61 -10.02
CA SER A 263 -5.07 16.51 -8.92
C SER A 263 -5.85 15.21 -9.07
N SER A 264 -5.50 14.22 -8.26
CA SER A 264 -6.20 12.91 -8.28
C SER A 264 -7.66 13.04 -7.81
N VAL A 265 -7.97 14.00 -6.94
CA VAL A 265 -9.32 14.24 -6.42
C VAL A 265 -10.22 14.89 -7.47
N GLU A 266 -9.69 15.85 -8.24
CA GLU A 266 -10.44 16.51 -9.31
C GLU A 266 -10.29 15.84 -10.68
N GLY A 267 -9.46 14.79 -10.80
CA GLY A 267 -9.15 14.10 -12.06
C GLY A 267 -8.29 14.92 -13.04
N LYS A 268 -7.82 16.10 -12.63
CA LYS A 268 -7.04 16.99 -13.52
C LYS A 268 -5.61 16.46 -13.72
N GLY A 269 -5.18 16.40 -14.98
CA GLY A 269 -3.85 15.94 -15.37
C GLY A 269 -3.68 14.41 -15.36
N ILE A 270 -4.70 13.63 -14.99
CA ILE A 270 -4.65 12.17 -14.94
C ILE A 270 -4.54 11.59 -16.34
N ASP A 271 -5.34 12.03 -17.30
CA ASP A 271 -5.30 11.53 -18.68
C ASP A 271 -3.97 11.91 -19.35
N HIS A 272 -3.48 13.14 -19.11
CA HIS A 272 -2.15 13.53 -19.61
C HIS A 272 -1.03 12.64 -19.00
N LEU A 273 -1.11 12.30 -17.71
CA LEU A 273 -0.14 11.40 -17.08
C LEU A 273 -0.22 9.99 -17.68
N ARG A 274 -1.44 9.49 -17.99
CA ARG A 274 -1.60 8.20 -18.71
C ARG A 274 -0.92 8.22 -20.09
N GLU A 275 -1.10 9.30 -20.85
CA GLU A 275 -0.45 9.48 -22.17
C GLU A 275 1.08 9.49 -22.05
N VAL A 276 1.64 10.24 -21.10
CA VAL A 276 3.08 10.29 -20.84
C VAL A 276 3.62 8.90 -20.47
N LEU A 277 2.90 8.16 -19.61
CA LEU A 277 3.26 6.80 -19.22
C LEU A 277 3.21 5.85 -20.42
N ALA A 278 2.13 5.87 -21.19
CA ALA A 278 1.96 5.03 -22.38
C ALA A 278 3.08 5.23 -23.41
N GLN A 279 3.58 6.47 -23.56
CA GLN A 279 4.72 6.76 -24.43
C GLN A 279 6.07 6.32 -23.84
N THR A 280 6.16 6.18 -22.52
CA THR A 280 7.42 5.90 -21.83
C THR A 280 7.66 4.40 -21.62
N VAL A 281 6.59 3.60 -21.39
CA VAL A 281 6.71 2.13 -21.25
C VAL A 281 7.18 1.48 -22.56
N PRO A 282 7.87 0.32 -22.49
CA PRO A 282 8.41 -0.35 -23.65
C PRO A 282 7.32 -0.91 -24.59
N LEU A 283 7.71 -1.23 -25.83
CA LEU A 283 6.92 -2.10 -26.69
C LEU A 283 6.86 -3.49 -26.07
N SER A 284 5.68 -4.00 -25.86
CA SER A 284 5.43 -5.28 -25.21
C SER A 284 4.01 -5.75 -25.50
N PRO A 285 3.76 -7.05 -25.61
CA PRO A 285 2.39 -7.58 -25.59
C PRO A 285 1.69 -7.22 -24.26
N PRO A 286 0.34 -7.32 -24.20
CA PRO A 286 -0.39 -7.18 -22.94
C PRO A 286 0.15 -8.15 -21.88
N LEU A 287 0.34 -7.66 -20.66
CA LEU A 287 0.87 -8.42 -19.53
C LEU A 287 -0.23 -9.13 -18.74
N TYR A 288 -1.45 -8.60 -18.79
CA TYR A 288 -2.64 -9.10 -18.10
C TYR A 288 -3.82 -9.22 -19.04
N PRO A 289 -4.77 -10.13 -18.79
CA PRO A 289 -6.00 -10.25 -19.56
C PRO A 289 -6.81 -8.95 -19.58
N SER A 290 -7.55 -8.75 -20.69
CA SER A 290 -8.42 -7.58 -20.82
C SER A 290 -9.52 -7.61 -19.75
N GLY A 291 -9.67 -6.49 -19.04
CA GLY A 291 -10.71 -6.31 -18.01
C GLY A 291 -10.24 -6.53 -16.58
N ASP A 292 -9.06 -7.10 -16.36
CA ASP A 292 -8.48 -7.16 -15.03
C ASP A 292 -8.08 -5.76 -14.55
N VAL A 293 -8.42 -5.41 -13.33
CA VAL A 293 -8.09 -4.11 -12.71
C VAL A 293 -7.03 -4.23 -11.62
N THR A 294 -6.79 -5.44 -11.14
CA THR A 294 -5.77 -5.79 -10.13
C THR A 294 -5.57 -7.30 -10.13
N ASP A 295 -4.39 -7.74 -9.75
CA ASP A 295 -4.05 -9.15 -9.49
C ASP A 295 -4.06 -9.50 -8.00
N GLU A 296 -4.42 -8.51 -7.14
CA GLU A 296 -4.51 -8.76 -5.71
C GLU A 296 -5.62 -9.75 -5.35
N SER A 297 -5.34 -10.57 -4.34
CA SER A 297 -6.33 -11.49 -3.83
C SER A 297 -7.53 -10.75 -3.22
N ARG A 298 -8.71 -11.35 -3.33
CA ARG A 298 -9.93 -10.79 -2.70
C ARG A 298 -9.75 -10.59 -1.20
N ASP A 299 -9.06 -11.51 -0.55
CA ASP A 299 -8.82 -11.49 0.90
C ASP A 299 -7.95 -10.30 1.29
N THR A 300 -6.90 -10.00 0.52
CA THR A 300 -6.05 -8.83 0.71
C THR A 300 -6.86 -7.53 0.58
N LEU A 301 -7.65 -7.38 -0.47
CA LEU A 301 -8.46 -6.17 -0.69
C LEU A 301 -9.51 -5.99 0.40
N ILE A 302 -10.18 -7.06 0.83
CA ILE A 302 -11.15 -7.05 1.93
C ILE A 302 -10.47 -6.61 3.23
N ALA A 303 -9.31 -7.22 3.56
CA ALA A 303 -8.54 -6.86 4.75
C ALA A 303 -8.13 -5.38 4.74
N GLU A 304 -7.69 -4.87 3.58
CA GLU A 304 -7.29 -3.49 3.40
C GLU A 304 -8.48 -2.52 3.56
N PHE A 305 -9.65 -2.79 2.99
CA PHE A 305 -10.84 -1.93 3.19
C PHE A 305 -11.31 -1.89 4.65
N ILE A 306 -11.21 -3.01 5.38
CA ILE A 306 -11.50 -3.03 6.81
C ILE A 306 -10.43 -2.23 7.58
N ARG A 307 -9.16 -2.34 7.19
CA ARG A 307 -8.06 -1.59 7.79
C ARG A 307 -8.21 -0.10 7.56
N GLU A 308 -8.60 0.35 6.36
CA GLU A 308 -8.91 1.75 6.06
C GLU A 308 -9.99 2.29 7.00
N ALA A 309 -11.13 1.61 7.09
CA ALA A 309 -12.22 2.01 7.99
C ALA A 309 -11.80 2.05 9.47
N ALA A 310 -10.92 1.13 9.88
CA ALA A 310 -10.38 1.09 11.23
C ALA A 310 -9.36 2.21 11.50
N LEU A 311 -8.63 2.68 10.50
CA LEU A 311 -7.69 3.80 10.58
C LEU A 311 -8.40 5.16 10.68
N GLU A 312 -9.63 5.25 10.22
CA GLU A 312 -10.39 6.49 10.26
C GLU A 312 -10.65 6.92 11.72
N GLY A 313 -10.28 8.16 12.07
CA GLY A 313 -10.49 8.72 13.41
C GLY A 313 -9.61 8.15 14.53
N VAL A 314 -8.66 7.25 14.26
CA VAL A 314 -7.63 6.85 15.25
C VAL A 314 -6.45 7.82 15.25
N ARG A 315 -5.76 7.91 16.39
CA ARG A 315 -4.62 8.81 16.61
C ARG A 315 -3.47 8.05 17.25
N ASP A 316 -2.34 8.71 17.36
CA ASP A 316 -1.13 8.26 18.03
C ASP A 316 -0.56 6.96 17.41
N GLU A 317 -0.22 5.98 18.21
CA GLU A 317 0.47 4.73 17.84
C GLU A 317 -0.45 3.64 17.25
N LEU A 318 -1.77 3.77 17.40
CA LEU A 318 -2.72 2.74 16.99
C LEU A 318 -2.70 2.45 15.48
N PRO A 319 -2.52 3.45 14.57
CA PRO A 319 -2.42 3.18 13.14
C PRO A 319 -1.29 2.23 12.78
N HIS A 320 -0.16 2.28 13.49
CA HIS A 320 1.00 1.42 13.21
C HIS A 320 0.80 0.00 13.70
N SER A 321 0.08 -0.18 14.82
CA SER A 321 -0.11 -1.48 15.49
C SER A 321 -1.35 -2.26 15.04
N LEU A 322 -2.08 -1.75 14.05
CA LEU A 322 -3.29 -2.39 13.51
C LEU A 322 -2.95 -3.29 12.31
N ALA A 323 -3.35 -4.56 12.37
CA ALA A 323 -3.33 -5.48 11.24
C ALA A 323 -4.69 -6.16 11.06
N VAL A 324 -5.02 -6.56 9.85
CA VAL A 324 -6.29 -7.23 9.52
C VAL A 324 -6.00 -8.47 8.69
N GLN A 325 -6.68 -9.56 8.99
CA GLN A 325 -6.56 -10.83 8.28
C GLN A 325 -7.94 -11.43 8.08
N VAL A 326 -8.27 -11.79 6.85
CA VAL A 326 -9.43 -12.60 6.53
C VAL A 326 -9.13 -14.06 6.96
N GLU A 327 -10.00 -14.67 7.74
CA GLU A 327 -9.88 -16.07 8.15
C GLU A 327 -10.55 -16.98 7.12
N GLU A 328 -11.80 -16.67 6.76
CA GLU A 328 -12.54 -17.46 5.80
C GLU A 328 -13.69 -16.64 5.16
N ILE A 329 -14.11 -17.06 3.98
CA ILE A 329 -15.25 -16.53 3.25
C ILE A 329 -16.18 -17.68 2.94
N ILE A 330 -17.39 -17.66 3.52
CA ILE A 330 -18.40 -18.73 3.38
C ILE A 330 -19.59 -18.21 2.59
N GLU A 331 -20.01 -18.95 1.58
CA GLU A 331 -21.22 -18.65 0.85
C GLU A 331 -22.44 -19.22 1.61
N ARG A 332 -23.38 -18.35 1.99
CA ARG A 332 -24.62 -18.80 2.63
C ARG A 332 -25.47 -19.60 1.64
N PRO A 333 -26.05 -20.73 2.06
CA PRO A 333 -26.95 -21.47 1.21
C PRO A 333 -28.15 -20.58 0.80
N ARG A 334 -28.55 -20.66 -0.47
CA ARG A 334 -29.73 -19.95 -1.00
C ARG A 334 -30.96 -20.37 -0.25
N ARG A 335 -31.86 -19.42 0.02
CA ARG A 335 -33.22 -19.72 0.43
C ARG A 335 -34.01 -20.11 -0.81
N GLU A 336 -34.89 -21.11 -0.68
CA GLU A 336 -35.77 -21.54 -1.74
C GLU A 336 -36.63 -20.35 -2.23
N GLY A 337 -36.58 -20.05 -3.56
CA GLY A 337 -37.29 -18.91 -4.16
C GLY A 337 -36.57 -17.54 -4.13
N ASP A 338 -35.31 -17.46 -3.68
CA ASP A 338 -34.51 -16.21 -3.76
C ASP A 338 -33.56 -16.24 -4.99
N ASP A 339 -33.89 -15.46 -6.02
CA ASP A 339 -33.08 -15.35 -7.25
C ASP A 339 -31.84 -14.48 -7.11
N ARG A 340 -31.65 -13.79 -5.97
CA ARG A 340 -30.49 -12.94 -5.72
C ARG A 340 -29.25 -13.79 -5.51
N PRO A 341 -28.05 -13.26 -5.87
CA PRO A 341 -26.79 -13.91 -5.52
C PRO A 341 -26.71 -14.22 -4.00
N PRO A 342 -26.20 -15.40 -3.61
CA PRO A 342 -26.04 -15.73 -2.20
C PRO A 342 -25.17 -14.70 -1.48
N MET A 343 -25.51 -14.45 -0.21
CA MET A 343 -24.73 -13.57 0.65
C MET A 343 -23.45 -14.28 1.10
N LEU A 344 -22.37 -13.55 1.20
CA LEU A 344 -21.10 -14.04 1.71
C LEU A 344 -20.93 -13.67 3.19
N ASP A 345 -20.59 -14.65 4.01
CA ASP A 345 -20.14 -14.45 5.38
C ASP A 345 -18.63 -14.40 5.39
N ILE A 346 -18.10 -13.28 5.89
CA ILE A 346 -16.66 -13.01 5.89
C ILE A 346 -16.21 -12.87 7.36
N HIS A 347 -15.39 -13.83 7.81
CA HIS A 347 -14.84 -13.85 9.14
C HIS A 347 -13.45 -13.21 9.14
N VAL A 348 -13.24 -12.21 10.00
CA VAL A 348 -12.05 -11.37 9.96
C VAL A 348 -11.49 -11.12 11.36
N ASN A 349 -10.18 -11.30 11.51
CA ASN A 349 -9.44 -10.89 12.70
C ASN A 349 -8.80 -9.52 12.51
N VAL A 350 -9.06 -8.65 13.46
CA VAL A 350 -8.43 -7.34 13.60
C VAL A 350 -7.43 -7.42 14.75
N TYR A 351 -6.14 -7.39 14.44
CA TYR A 351 -5.06 -7.49 15.44
C TYR A 351 -4.62 -6.11 15.89
N VAL A 352 -4.38 -5.99 17.19
CA VAL A 352 -3.78 -4.83 17.86
C VAL A 352 -2.71 -5.30 18.84
N GLU A 353 -1.76 -4.44 19.22
CA GLU A 353 -0.66 -4.86 20.11
C GLU A 353 -1.04 -4.87 21.60
N ARG A 354 -2.02 -4.03 22.01
CA ARG A 354 -2.37 -3.82 23.43
C ARG A 354 -3.87 -3.89 23.66
N ASP A 355 -4.28 -4.35 24.85
CA ASP A 355 -5.70 -4.40 25.21
C ASP A 355 -6.36 -3.02 25.29
N SER A 356 -5.60 -1.97 25.61
CA SER A 356 -6.09 -0.58 25.54
C SER A 356 -6.47 -0.19 24.11
N GLN A 357 -5.70 -0.61 23.11
CA GLN A 357 -5.99 -0.40 21.69
C GLN A 357 -7.23 -1.20 21.25
N LYS A 358 -7.39 -2.44 21.76
CA LYS A 358 -8.57 -3.26 21.53
C LYS A 358 -9.84 -2.53 21.97
N ALA A 359 -9.81 -1.92 23.17
CA ALA A 359 -10.94 -1.14 23.67
C ALA A 359 -11.29 0.06 22.77
N ILE A 360 -10.29 0.71 22.15
CA ILE A 360 -10.48 1.82 21.21
C ILE A 360 -11.16 1.34 19.91
N ILE A 361 -10.73 0.21 19.35
CA ILE A 361 -11.31 -0.35 18.11
C ILE A 361 -12.74 -0.84 18.34
N ILE A 362 -13.02 -1.46 19.48
CA ILE A 362 -14.39 -1.91 19.82
C ILE A 362 -15.29 -0.71 20.10
N GLY A 363 -14.82 0.26 20.85
CA GLY A 363 -15.58 1.44 21.28
C GLY A 363 -16.66 1.12 22.31
N ARG A 364 -17.40 2.14 22.76
CA ARG A 364 -18.48 1.98 23.74
C ARG A 364 -19.57 1.04 23.19
N LYS A 365 -19.79 -0.08 23.88
CA LYS A 365 -20.80 -1.10 23.49
C LYS A 365 -20.66 -1.57 22.02
N GLY A 366 -19.44 -1.63 21.47
CA GLY A 366 -19.19 -2.07 20.11
C GLY A 366 -19.55 -1.05 19.02
N SER A 367 -19.84 0.21 19.37
CA SER A 367 -20.30 1.23 18.41
C SER A 367 -19.27 1.52 17.32
N ARG A 368 -17.98 1.55 17.66
CA ARG A 368 -16.93 1.81 16.69
C ARG A 368 -16.71 0.62 15.76
N LEU A 369 -16.67 -0.61 16.30
CA LEU A 369 -16.53 -1.81 15.48
C LEU A 369 -17.69 -1.95 14.49
N LYS A 370 -18.92 -1.60 14.91
CA LYS A 370 -20.10 -1.53 14.03
C LYS A 370 -19.90 -0.48 12.92
N GLN A 371 -19.36 0.69 13.23
CA GLN A 371 -19.07 1.74 12.25
C GLN A 371 -18.04 1.26 11.23
N ILE A 372 -16.93 0.66 11.69
CA ILE A 372 -15.89 0.06 10.84
C ILE A 372 -16.52 -0.96 9.88
N GLY A 373 -17.30 -1.90 10.39
CA GLY A 373 -17.98 -2.90 9.58
C GLY A 373 -18.96 -2.29 8.58
N THR A 374 -19.65 -1.20 8.91
CA THR A 374 -20.59 -0.53 8.00
C THR A 374 -19.86 0.18 6.86
N GLN A 375 -18.76 0.90 7.16
CA GLN A 375 -17.96 1.62 6.17
C GLN A 375 -17.24 0.63 5.23
N ALA A 376 -16.57 -0.37 5.77
CA ALA A 376 -15.86 -1.38 4.97
C ALA A 376 -16.81 -2.17 4.07
N ARG A 377 -18.00 -2.51 4.56
CA ARG A 377 -18.99 -3.29 3.81
C ARG A 377 -19.33 -2.67 2.47
N ALA A 378 -19.53 -1.36 2.41
CA ALA A 378 -19.91 -0.68 1.16
C ALA A 378 -18.86 -0.92 0.05
N HIS A 379 -17.58 -0.80 0.36
CA HIS A 379 -16.50 -1.05 -0.60
C HIS A 379 -16.35 -2.55 -0.93
N ILE A 380 -16.55 -3.43 0.06
CA ILE A 380 -16.45 -4.88 -0.15
C ILE A 380 -17.60 -5.38 -1.02
N GLU A 381 -18.83 -4.89 -0.81
CA GLU A 381 -19.99 -5.24 -1.65
C GLU A 381 -19.81 -4.72 -3.08
N GLU A 382 -19.23 -3.54 -3.28
CA GLU A 382 -18.88 -3.01 -4.60
C GLU A 382 -17.79 -3.87 -5.28
N LEU A 383 -16.74 -4.27 -4.53
CA LEU A 383 -15.67 -5.14 -5.03
C LEU A 383 -16.22 -6.50 -5.49
N LEU A 384 -17.05 -7.13 -4.67
CA LEU A 384 -17.51 -8.51 -4.88
C LEU A 384 -18.78 -8.60 -5.74
N GLY A 385 -19.49 -7.48 -5.96
CA GLY A 385 -20.79 -7.46 -6.63
C GLY A 385 -21.89 -8.24 -5.88
N ARG A 386 -21.70 -8.51 -4.58
CA ARG A 386 -22.57 -9.33 -3.74
C ARG A 386 -22.76 -8.70 -2.38
N ARG A 387 -23.89 -9.00 -1.73
CA ARG A 387 -24.10 -8.62 -0.33
C ARG A 387 -23.20 -9.43 0.59
N VAL A 388 -22.65 -8.76 1.63
CA VAL A 388 -21.78 -9.40 2.61
C VAL A 388 -22.26 -9.20 4.04
N TYR A 389 -22.00 -10.20 4.87
CA TYR A 389 -22.04 -10.10 6.32
C TYR A 389 -20.61 -10.15 6.84
N LEU A 390 -20.19 -9.11 7.58
CA LEU A 390 -18.84 -9.03 8.17
C LEU A 390 -18.91 -9.42 9.65
N ASP A 391 -18.17 -10.44 10.01
CA ASP A 391 -17.94 -10.85 11.39
C ASP A 391 -16.51 -10.46 11.80
N LEU A 392 -16.40 -9.40 12.61
CA LEU A 392 -15.13 -8.77 12.97
C LEU A 392 -14.73 -9.15 14.41
N HIS A 393 -13.62 -9.86 14.56
CA HIS A 393 -13.05 -10.23 15.85
C HIS A 393 -11.79 -9.40 16.14
N VAL A 394 -11.76 -8.68 17.28
CA VAL A 394 -10.57 -7.92 17.69
C VAL A 394 -9.73 -8.76 18.62
N ARG A 395 -8.48 -9.01 18.25
CA ARG A 395 -7.51 -9.85 18.99
C ARG A 395 -6.27 -9.05 19.36
N THR A 396 -5.70 -9.32 20.53
CA THR A 396 -4.42 -8.73 20.96
C THR A 396 -3.29 -9.65 20.56
N ALA A 397 -2.33 -9.14 19.78
CA ALA A 397 -1.08 -9.80 19.40
C ALA A 397 0.09 -8.89 19.80
N LYS A 398 0.71 -9.18 20.95
CA LYS A 398 1.80 -8.35 21.50
C LYS A 398 3.01 -8.36 20.57
N ASP A 399 3.59 -7.18 20.35
CA ASP A 399 4.84 -6.98 19.62
C ASP A 399 4.89 -7.64 18.22
N TRP A 400 3.73 -7.83 17.57
CA TRP A 400 3.61 -8.53 16.28
C TRP A 400 4.48 -7.92 15.18
N GLN A 401 4.74 -6.59 15.22
CA GLN A 401 5.59 -5.89 14.26
C GLN A 401 7.07 -6.30 14.34
N SER A 402 7.48 -6.93 15.42
CA SER A 402 8.84 -7.43 15.67
C SER A 402 8.93 -8.96 15.60
N ASP A 403 7.80 -9.67 15.46
CA ASP A 403 7.75 -11.12 15.36
C ASP A 403 7.77 -11.58 13.89
N PRO A 404 8.86 -12.22 13.42
CA PRO A 404 8.96 -12.68 12.02
C PRO A 404 7.87 -13.67 11.61
N LYS A 405 7.37 -14.52 12.56
CA LYS A 405 6.31 -15.50 12.29
C LYS A 405 4.96 -14.82 12.09
N MET A 406 4.66 -13.85 12.95
CA MET A 406 3.43 -13.06 12.80
C MET A 406 3.46 -12.19 11.54
N LEU A 407 4.60 -11.58 11.21
CA LEU A 407 4.76 -10.83 9.97
C LEU A 407 4.52 -11.73 8.75
N GLY A 408 5.12 -12.92 8.68
CA GLY A 408 4.87 -13.86 7.59
C GLY A 408 3.41 -14.32 7.50
N ARG A 409 2.73 -14.55 8.65
CA ARG A 409 1.30 -14.91 8.69
C ARG A 409 0.39 -13.76 8.20
N LEU A 410 0.79 -12.51 8.42
CA LEU A 410 0.06 -11.31 8.01
C LEU A 410 0.43 -10.87 6.58
N GLY A 411 1.32 -11.61 5.87
CA GLY A 411 1.69 -11.35 4.49
C GLY A 411 2.82 -10.32 4.31
N PHE A 412 3.68 -10.13 5.34
CA PHE A 412 4.82 -9.19 5.32
C PHE A 412 6.18 -9.90 5.24
#